data_2844562b7476d316ccbde1b2814f81df
#
_entry.id   2844562b7476d316ccbde1b2814f81df
#
_cell.length_a   1.000
_cell.length_b   1.000
_cell.length_c   1.000
_cell.angle_alpha   90.00
_cell.angle_beta   90.00
_cell.angle_gamma   90.00
#
_symmetry.space_group_name_H-M   'P 1'
#
loop_
_entity.id
_entity.type
_entity.pdbx_description
1 polymer ?
#
loop_
_entity_poly.entity_id
_entity_poly.type
_entity_poly.pdbx_seq_one_letter_code
_entity_poly.pdbx_strand_id
1 'polypeptide(L)'
;MSINEKSIREKISDFKTLNEAGRSGGVVFFGSTYFSRMNINELANNDEMGGKIYDRSVQGLSLVDSFKLLESAVYELNPSKVFVNFGEEECSAENFNADEFVNKYEWLLLNLHRNCKNAKIYIVSVVSSEKNAADANARLGSLAKETGCGFINVTKEAFENMGFEKVFNVLKPYVRVFPVSFAQAMQMA
;
A
#
# COMPACT_ATOMS: atom_id res chain seq x y z
N MET A 1 17.44 -6.50 -3.91
CA MET A 1 18.37 -5.50 -4.51
C MET A 1 17.72 -4.13 -4.34
N SER A 2 18.24 -3.30 -3.45
CA SER A 2 17.65 -2.00 -3.14
C SER A 2 17.75 -1.03 -4.33
N ILE A 3 16.74 -0.18 -4.46
CA ILE A 3 16.69 0.90 -5.46
C ILE A 3 17.77 1.95 -5.17
N ASN A 4 18.36 2.55 -6.19
CA ASN A 4 19.34 3.62 -6.04
C ASN A 4 18.71 5.03 -6.19
N GLU A 5 19.46 6.06 -5.76
CA GLU A 5 18.99 7.46 -5.78
C GLU A 5 18.59 7.96 -7.18
N LYS A 6 19.27 7.51 -8.24
CA LYS A 6 18.93 7.89 -9.62
C LYS A 6 17.55 7.32 -9.98
N SER A 7 17.32 6.05 -9.70
CA SER A 7 16.03 5.40 -9.96
C SER A 7 14.89 6.00 -9.14
N ILE A 8 15.16 6.46 -7.90
CA ILE A 8 14.16 7.18 -7.09
C ILE A 8 13.75 8.49 -7.79
N ARG A 9 14.71 9.28 -8.28
CA ARG A 9 14.40 10.53 -9.00
C ARG A 9 13.64 10.29 -10.29
N GLU A 10 13.98 9.23 -11.03
CA GLU A 10 13.26 8.82 -12.22
C GLU A 10 11.81 8.46 -11.87
N LYS A 11 11.58 7.70 -10.80
CA LYS A 11 10.22 7.35 -10.32
C LYS A 11 9.41 8.57 -9.87
N ILE A 12 10.02 9.55 -9.21
CA ILE A 12 9.35 10.80 -8.88
C ILE A 12 8.88 11.52 -10.16
N SER A 13 9.73 11.59 -11.17
CA SER A 13 9.38 12.20 -12.47
C SER A 13 8.27 11.44 -13.18
N ASP A 14 8.37 10.10 -13.24
CA ASP A 14 7.35 9.23 -13.82
C ASP A 14 5.98 9.45 -13.16
N PHE A 15 5.94 9.44 -11.81
CA PHE A 15 4.70 9.61 -11.07
C PHE A 15 4.09 10.99 -11.27
N LYS A 16 4.89 12.05 -11.31
CA LYS A 16 4.40 13.41 -11.63
C LYS A 16 3.76 13.48 -13.01
N THR A 17 4.40 12.89 -14.02
CA THR A 17 3.84 12.83 -15.38
C THR A 17 2.53 12.03 -15.39
N LEU A 18 2.48 10.89 -14.72
CA LEU A 18 1.25 10.08 -14.61
C LEU A 18 0.13 10.82 -13.86
N ASN A 19 0.48 11.67 -12.89
CA ASN A 19 -0.48 12.43 -12.09
C ASN A 19 -1.17 13.54 -12.89
N GLU A 20 -0.59 14.01 -14.01
CA GLU A 20 -1.25 14.97 -14.93
C GLU A 20 -2.59 14.42 -15.45
N ALA A 21 -2.68 13.10 -15.68
CA ALA A 21 -3.91 12.41 -16.03
C ALA A 21 -4.68 11.88 -14.81
N GLY A 22 -4.11 12.00 -13.62
CA GLY A 22 -4.65 11.51 -12.37
C GLY A 22 -5.89 12.28 -11.92
N ARG A 23 -6.73 11.64 -11.14
CA ARG A 23 -7.92 12.25 -10.53
C ARG A 23 -7.97 11.94 -9.06
N SER A 24 -8.31 12.94 -8.25
CA SER A 24 -8.49 12.82 -6.81
C SER A 24 -9.54 11.77 -6.41
N GLY A 25 -9.41 11.27 -5.19
CA GLY A 25 -10.39 10.39 -4.56
C GLY A 25 -10.25 8.91 -4.94
N GLY A 26 -9.20 8.54 -5.67
CA GLY A 26 -8.93 7.16 -6.04
C GLY A 26 -8.37 6.31 -4.90
N VAL A 27 -8.01 5.08 -5.24
CA VAL A 27 -7.35 4.12 -4.37
C VAL A 27 -5.89 4.01 -4.80
N VAL A 28 -4.98 4.23 -3.87
CA VAL A 28 -3.54 4.13 -4.13
C VAL A 28 -2.98 2.87 -3.47
N PHE A 29 -2.26 2.08 -4.24
CA PHE A 29 -1.39 1.01 -3.75
C PHE A 29 0.04 1.53 -3.75
N PHE A 30 0.65 1.58 -2.58
CA PHE A 30 2.00 2.09 -2.38
C PHE A 30 2.83 1.08 -1.61
N GLY A 31 3.86 0.56 -2.23
CA GLY A 31 4.63 -0.51 -1.63
C GLY A 31 5.94 -0.83 -2.35
N SER A 32 6.56 -1.91 -1.91
CA SER A 32 7.81 -2.42 -2.45
C SER A 32 7.57 -3.55 -3.47
N THR A 33 8.46 -4.51 -3.50
CA THR A 33 8.59 -5.56 -4.52
C THR A 33 7.32 -6.38 -4.67
N TYR A 34 6.66 -6.75 -3.57
CA TYR A 34 5.48 -7.61 -3.64
C TYR A 34 4.33 -6.95 -4.43
N PHE A 35 3.96 -5.72 -4.08
CA PHE A 35 2.91 -4.99 -4.80
C PHE A 35 3.32 -4.67 -6.24
N SER A 36 4.58 -4.26 -6.49
CA SER A 36 5.05 -3.94 -7.84
C SER A 36 4.97 -5.12 -8.81
N ARG A 37 4.96 -6.35 -8.30
CA ARG A 37 4.84 -7.60 -9.09
C ARG A 37 3.39 -8.07 -9.26
N MET A 38 2.47 -7.51 -8.49
CA MET A 38 1.07 -7.96 -8.46
C MET A 38 0.25 -7.56 -9.68
N ASN A 39 0.70 -6.56 -10.44
CA ASN A 39 -0.04 -6.04 -11.59
C ASN A 39 -1.47 -5.60 -11.24
N ILE A 40 -1.58 -4.82 -10.18
CA ILE A 40 -2.85 -4.46 -9.51
C ILE A 40 -3.87 -3.85 -10.48
N ASN A 41 -3.42 -3.04 -11.42
CA ASN A 41 -4.31 -2.43 -12.42
C ASN A 41 -4.96 -3.46 -13.34
N GLU A 42 -4.23 -4.49 -13.75
CA GLU A 42 -4.76 -5.58 -14.57
C GLU A 42 -5.77 -6.42 -13.80
N LEU A 43 -5.45 -6.79 -12.56
CA LEU A 43 -6.35 -7.54 -11.69
C LEU A 43 -7.64 -6.76 -11.42
N ALA A 44 -7.55 -5.45 -11.18
CA ALA A 44 -8.71 -4.61 -10.96
C ALA A 44 -9.59 -4.45 -12.21
N ASN A 45 -8.98 -4.38 -13.39
CA ASN A 45 -9.71 -4.31 -14.66
C ASN A 45 -10.44 -5.61 -14.95
N ASN A 46 -9.81 -6.76 -14.73
CA ASN A 46 -10.43 -8.08 -14.93
C ASN A 46 -11.64 -8.30 -14.03
N ASP A 47 -11.66 -7.65 -12.87
CA ASP A 47 -12.73 -7.73 -11.89
C ASP A 47 -13.82 -6.66 -12.06
N GLU A 48 -13.77 -5.88 -13.14
CA GLU A 48 -14.69 -4.77 -13.40
C GLU A 48 -14.86 -3.83 -12.19
N MET A 49 -13.76 -3.67 -11.43
CA MET A 49 -13.77 -2.81 -10.25
C MET A 49 -13.85 -1.36 -10.72
N GLY A 50 -15.06 -0.82 -10.73
CA GLY A 50 -15.27 0.61 -11.00
C GLY A 50 -14.46 1.46 -10.02
N GLY A 51 -13.78 2.48 -10.55
CA GLY A 51 -13.02 3.40 -9.73
C GLY A 51 -11.62 3.65 -10.26
N LYS A 52 -10.94 4.59 -9.62
CA LYS A 52 -9.57 4.97 -9.99
C LYS A 52 -8.62 4.25 -9.07
N ILE A 53 -7.87 3.31 -9.60
CA ILE A 53 -6.87 2.55 -8.88
C ILE A 53 -5.51 2.92 -9.44
N TYR A 54 -4.60 3.31 -8.56
CA TYR A 54 -3.25 3.75 -8.89
C TYR A 54 -2.24 2.82 -8.22
N ASP A 55 -1.51 2.06 -9.02
CA ASP A 55 -0.33 1.37 -8.55
C ASP A 55 0.86 2.32 -8.57
N ARG A 56 1.37 2.63 -7.40
CA ARG A 56 2.53 3.47 -7.14
C ARG A 56 3.63 2.71 -6.41
N SER A 57 3.63 1.40 -6.56
CA SER A 57 4.62 0.52 -5.95
C SER A 57 5.90 0.48 -6.78
N VAL A 58 7.03 0.30 -6.11
CA VAL A 58 8.34 0.32 -6.75
C VAL A 58 9.17 -0.85 -6.24
N GLN A 59 9.64 -1.67 -7.17
CA GLN A 59 10.47 -2.83 -6.84
C GLN A 59 11.75 -2.42 -6.11
N GLY A 60 12.05 -3.08 -4.99
CA GLY A 60 13.24 -2.84 -4.20
C GLY A 60 13.20 -1.54 -3.38
N LEU A 61 12.03 -0.91 -3.26
CA LEU A 61 11.87 0.31 -2.46
C LEU A 61 11.87 -0.02 -0.97
N SER A 62 12.88 0.47 -0.25
CA SER A 62 12.90 0.36 1.20
C SER A 62 11.86 1.28 1.85
N LEU A 63 11.47 0.95 3.08
CA LEU A 63 10.59 1.79 3.89
C LEU A 63 11.17 3.21 4.08
N VAL A 64 12.49 3.32 4.27
CA VAL A 64 13.16 4.62 4.42
C VAL A 64 13.12 5.43 3.13
N ASP A 65 13.38 4.81 1.99
CA ASP A 65 13.37 5.52 0.71
C ASP A 65 11.95 5.87 0.24
N SER A 66 10.93 5.17 0.75
CA SER A 66 9.53 5.45 0.44
C SER A 66 9.11 6.89 0.77
N PHE A 67 9.72 7.48 1.82
CA PHE A 67 9.42 8.86 2.21
C PHE A 67 9.74 9.88 1.11
N LYS A 68 10.74 9.60 0.26
CA LYS A 68 11.12 10.46 -0.86
C LYS A 68 10.07 10.50 -1.98
N LEU A 69 9.20 9.47 -2.06
CA LEU A 69 8.19 9.35 -3.09
C LEU A 69 6.79 9.77 -2.64
N LEU A 70 6.54 9.95 -1.33
CA LEU A 70 5.18 10.16 -0.79
C LEU A 70 4.40 11.27 -1.50
N GLU A 71 5.05 12.39 -1.81
CA GLU A 71 4.41 13.51 -2.51
C GLU A 71 3.84 13.07 -3.85
N SER A 72 4.70 12.59 -4.75
CA SER A 72 4.32 12.22 -6.12
C SER A 72 3.56 10.90 -6.20
N ALA A 73 3.84 9.95 -5.31
CA ALA A 73 3.18 8.65 -5.33
C ALA A 73 1.78 8.68 -4.70
N VAL A 74 1.57 9.52 -3.67
CA VAL A 74 0.35 9.44 -2.85
C VAL A 74 -0.35 10.79 -2.72
N TYR A 75 0.34 11.84 -2.25
CA TYR A 75 -0.34 13.06 -1.81
C TYR A 75 -0.99 13.83 -2.96
N GLU A 76 -0.30 13.97 -4.10
CA GLU A 76 -0.83 14.64 -5.29
C GLU A 76 -2.14 14.01 -5.82
N LEU A 77 -2.38 12.73 -5.53
CA LEU A 77 -3.60 12.02 -5.93
C LEU A 77 -4.77 12.24 -4.97
N ASN A 78 -4.54 12.83 -3.79
CA ASN A 78 -5.56 13.04 -2.75
C ASN A 78 -6.49 11.82 -2.61
N PRO A 79 -5.96 10.64 -2.22
CA PRO A 79 -6.68 9.39 -2.30
C PRO A 79 -7.80 9.27 -1.27
N SER A 80 -8.81 8.46 -1.57
CA SER A 80 -9.81 8.02 -0.58
C SER A 80 -9.36 6.81 0.23
N LYS A 81 -8.43 6.02 -0.32
CA LYS A 81 -7.83 4.86 0.35
C LYS A 81 -6.37 4.71 -0.06
N VAL A 82 -5.55 4.29 0.91
CA VAL A 82 -4.14 3.96 0.67
C VAL A 82 -3.87 2.58 1.23
N PHE A 83 -3.35 1.70 0.39
CA PHE A 83 -2.83 0.39 0.79
C PHE A 83 -1.32 0.46 0.81
N VAL A 84 -0.70 0.14 1.93
CA VAL A 84 0.75 0.14 2.08
C VAL A 84 1.29 -1.26 2.33
N ASN A 85 2.38 -1.61 1.61
CA ASN A 85 3.06 -2.89 1.78
C ASN A 85 4.57 -2.69 1.69
N PHE A 86 5.23 -2.66 2.83
CA PHE A 86 6.68 -2.56 3.01
C PHE A 86 7.14 -3.57 4.04
N GLY A 87 8.42 -3.93 4.01
CA GLY A 87 9.06 -4.81 4.97
C GLY A 87 9.75 -6.01 4.36
N GLU A 88 9.56 -6.30 3.06
CA GLU A 88 10.23 -7.40 2.38
C GLU A 88 11.75 -7.17 2.34
N GLU A 89 12.17 -5.97 1.98
CA GLU A 89 13.58 -5.57 1.93
C GLU A 89 14.20 -5.51 3.34
N GLU A 90 13.46 -5.01 4.32
CA GLU A 90 13.91 -4.90 5.70
C GLU A 90 14.05 -6.27 6.37
N CYS A 91 13.05 -7.15 6.25
CA CYS A 91 13.08 -8.48 6.85
C CYS A 91 14.19 -9.37 6.31
N SER A 92 14.67 -9.11 5.10
CA SER A 92 15.79 -9.85 4.49
C SER A 92 17.18 -9.37 4.94
N ALA A 93 17.25 -8.25 5.67
CA ALA A 93 18.51 -7.74 6.18
C ALA A 93 19.02 -8.57 7.37
N GLU A 94 20.32 -8.87 7.39
CA GLU A 94 20.95 -9.64 8.50
C GLU A 94 20.79 -8.98 9.87
N ASN A 95 20.76 -7.65 9.91
CA ASN A 95 20.64 -6.84 11.10
C ASN A 95 19.23 -6.29 11.31
N PHE A 96 18.20 -6.99 10.87
CA PHE A 96 16.81 -6.58 11.07
C PHE A 96 16.51 -6.31 12.54
N ASN A 97 15.97 -5.13 12.81
CA ASN A 97 15.49 -4.71 14.12
C ASN A 97 14.01 -4.39 14.04
N ALA A 98 13.19 -5.20 14.70
CA ALA A 98 11.74 -5.08 14.63
C ALA A 98 11.22 -3.78 15.26
N ASP A 99 11.82 -3.28 16.34
CA ASP A 99 11.39 -2.04 16.99
C ASP A 99 11.69 -0.84 16.08
N GLU A 100 12.88 -0.81 15.48
CA GLU A 100 13.25 0.24 14.53
C GLU A 100 12.37 0.20 13.28
N PHE A 101 12.05 -0.98 12.78
CA PHE A 101 11.15 -1.16 11.64
C PHE A 101 9.75 -0.61 11.94
N VAL A 102 9.17 -0.97 13.09
CA VAL A 102 7.84 -0.53 13.50
C VAL A 102 7.80 0.98 13.72
N ASN A 103 8.81 1.55 14.36
CA ASN A 103 8.92 3.01 14.54
C ASN A 103 8.95 3.76 13.20
N LYS A 104 9.70 3.27 12.21
CA LYS A 104 9.71 3.84 10.85
C LYS A 104 8.36 3.69 10.15
N TYR A 105 7.70 2.55 10.36
CA TYR A 105 6.35 2.33 9.80
C TYR A 105 5.33 3.27 10.42
N GLU A 106 5.39 3.50 11.73
CA GLU A 106 4.56 4.48 12.41
C GLU A 106 4.75 5.88 11.81
N TRP A 107 5.98 6.30 11.57
CA TRP A 107 6.28 7.56 10.89
C TRP A 107 5.65 7.65 9.50
N LEU A 108 5.65 6.56 8.73
CA LEU A 108 4.98 6.49 7.44
C LEU A 108 3.48 6.74 7.61
N LEU A 109 2.83 6.05 8.55
CA LEU A 109 1.39 6.20 8.80
C LEU A 109 1.03 7.61 9.27
N LEU A 110 1.82 8.19 10.17
CA LEU A 110 1.62 9.58 10.62
C LEU A 110 1.70 10.58 9.46
N ASN A 111 2.65 10.40 8.55
CA ASN A 111 2.75 11.24 7.36
C ASN A 111 1.55 11.07 6.43
N LEU A 112 1.07 9.85 6.23
CA LEU A 112 -0.12 9.57 5.43
C LEU A 112 -1.38 10.19 6.08
N HIS A 113 -1.59 10.02 7.37
CA HIS A 113 -2.72 10.64 8.09
C HIS A 113 -2.70 12.18 8.03
N ARG A 114 -1.51 12.78 8.14
CA ARG A 114 -1.35 14.23 8.09
C ARG A 114 -1.70 14.81 6.72
N ASN A 115 -1.26 14.15 5.65
CA ASN A 115 -1.34 14.68 4.28
C ASN A 115 -2.55 14.12 3.50
N CYS A 116 -3.12 12.98 3.91
CA CYS A 116 -4.29 12.35 3.29
C CYS A 116 -5.44 12.23 4.30
N LYS A 117 -5.92 13.36 4.82
CA LYS A 117 -6.86 13.45 5.97
C LYS A 117 -8.15 12.64 5.81
N ASN A 118 -8.60 12.45 4.56
CA ASN A 118 -9.85 11.75 4.26
C ASN A 118 -9.62 10.30 3.81
N ALA A 119 -8.36 9.86 3.73
CA ALA A 119 -8.04 8.52 3.27
C ALA A 119 -8.19 7.49 4.39
N LYS A 120 -8.78 6.33 4.07
CA LYS A 120 -8.63 5.13 4.89
C LYS A 120 -7.30 4.46 4.53
N ILE A 121 -6.48 4.20 5.56
CA ILE A 121 -5.17 3.59 5.39
C ILE A 121 -5.24 2.12 5.79
N TYR A 122 -4.70 1.25 4.95
CA TYR A 122 -4.61 -0.19 5.17
C TYR A 122 -3.16 -0.64 5.07
N ILE A 123 -2.68 -1.29 6.11
CA ILE A 123 -1.40 -2.00 6.10
C ILE A 123 -1.67 -3.40 5.57
N VAL A 124 -1.00 -3.79 4.50
CA VAL A 124 -1.00 -5.16 4.00
C VAL A 124 0.23 -5.86 4.52
N SER A 125 0.06 -7.07 5.03
CA SER A 125 1.14 -7.83 5.67
C SER A 125 2.36 -7.98 4.77
N VAL A 126 3.53 -8.02 5.39
CA VAL A 126 4.80 -8.39 4.72
C VAL A 126 4.68 -9.81 4.20
N VAL A 127 4.93 -10.00 2.91
CA VAL A 127 4.98 -11.30 2.25
C VAL A 127 6.45 -11.66 2.01
N SER A 128 7.02 -12.40 2.93
CA SER A 128 8.41 -12.84 2.87
C SER A 128 8.56 -14.20 3.56
N SER A 129 9.41 -15.06 3.03
CA SER A 129 9.80 -16.33 3.66
C SER A 129 10.81 -16.16 4.78
N GLU A 130 11.30 -14.94 4.99
CA GLU A 130 12.25 -14.63 6.04
C GLU A 130 11.63 -14.81 7.43
N LYS A 131 12.43 -15.36 8.35
CA LYS A 131 12.00 -15.64 9.75
C LYS A 131 11.47 -14.40 10.49
N ASN A 132 11.94 -13.22 10.09
CA ASN A 132 11.57 -11.96 10.72
C ASN A 132 10.17 -11.47 10.31
N ALA A 133 9.62 -11.98 9.21
CA ALA A 133 8.34 -11.51 8.67
C ALA A 133 7.15 -11.78 9.59
N ALA A 134 7.17 -12.88 10.33
CA ALA A 134 6.09 -13.22 11.25
C ALA A 134 6.01 -12.23 12.43
N ASP A 135 7.16 -11.90 13.05
CA ASP A 135 7.24 -10.89 14.13
C ASP A 135 6.89 -9.50 13.61
N ALA A 136 7.42 -9.10 12.45
CA ALA A 136 7.07 -7.86 11.79
C ALA A 136 5.55 -7.73 11.58
N ASN A 137 4.89 -8.77 11.07
CA ASN A 137 3.44 -8.78 10.84
C ASN A 137 2.61 -8.71 12.12
N ALA A 138 3.03 -9.41 13.19
CA ALA A 138 2.37 -9.31 14.48
C ALA A 138 2.40 -7.89 15.04
N ARG A 139 3.56 -7.23 14.95
CA ARG A 139 3.74 -5.84 15.39
C ARG A 139 3.00 -4.85 14.51
N LEU A 140 3.00 -5.01 13.18
CA LEU A 140 2.21 -4.18 12.26
C LEU A 140 0.71 -4.30 12.53
N GLY A 141 0.23 -5.49 12.91
CA GLY A 141 -1.15 -5.69 13.32
C GLY A 141 -1.52 -4.93 14.60
N SER A 142 -0.59 -4.80 15.55
CA SER A 142 -0.76 -3.99 16.76
C SER A 142 -0.71 -2.50 16.43
N LEU A 143 0.28 -2.07 15.66
CA LEU A 143 0.43 -0.69 15.20
C LEU A 143 -0.80 -0.19 14.44
N ALA A 144 -1.38 -1.03 13.58
CA ALA A 144 -2.59 -0.68 12.84
C ALA A 144 -3.76 -0.32 13.78
N LYS A 145 -3.94 -1.09 14.87
CA LYS A 145 -4.98 -0.81 15.88
C LYS A 145 -4.72 0.49 16.62
N GLU A 146 -3.46 0.75 16.99
CA GLU A 146 -3.05 1.95 17.72
C GLU A 146 -3.20 3.22 16.87
N THR A 147 -2.95 3.12 15.57
CA THR A 147 -3.00 4.26 14.63
C THR A 147 -4.35 4.40 13.91
N GLY A 148 -5.33 3.54 14.19
CA GLY A 148 -6.63 3.57 13.52
C GLY A 148 -6.60 3.13 12.06
N CYS A 149 -5.55 2.41 11.65
CA CYS A 149 -5.42 1.82 10.31
C CYS A 149 -6.06 0.42 10.25
N GLY A 150 -6.41 -0.02 9.05
CA GLY A 150 -6.75 -1.42 8.82
C GLY A 150 -5.48 -2.28 8.68
N PHE A 151 -5.52 -3.52 9.17
CA PHE A 151 -4.49 -4.52 8.88
C PHE A 151 -5.08 -5.67 8.08
N ILE A 152 -4.51 -5.98 6.94
CA ILE A 152 -4.96 -7.05 6.04
C ILE A 152 -3.83 -8.07 5.91
N ASN A 153 -4.03 -9.24 6.53
CA ASN A 153 -3.07 -10.33 6.43
C ASN A 153 -3.35 -11.16 5.17
N VAL A 154 -2.39 -11.22 4.28
CA VAL A 154 -2.46 -11.98 3.01
C VAL A 154 -1.41 -13.08 2.92
N THR A 155 -0.68 -13.35 4.00
CA THR A 155 0.44 -14.32 3.98
C THR A 155 -0.01 -15.73 3.62
N LYS A 156 -1.18 -16.16 4.08
CA LYS A 156 -1.74 -17.47 3.76
C LYS A 156 -1.97 -17.62 2.25
N GLU A 157 -2.69 -16.69 1.65
CA GLU A 157 -3.03 -16.70 0.22
C GLU A 157 -1.79 -16.57 -0.66
N ALA A 158 -0.80 -15.79 -0.20
CA ALA A 158 0.45 -15.59 -0.92
C ALA A 158 1.31 -16.85 -0.97
N PHE A 159 1.34 -17.66 0.10
CA PHE A 159 2.19 -18.86 0.19
C PHE A 159 1.49 -20.16 -0.19
N GLU A 160 0.20 -20.33 0.12
CA GLU A 160 -0.50 -21.61 -0.11
C GLU A 160 -0.85 -21.87 -1.57
N ASN A 161 -1.02 -20.88 -2.41
CA ASN A 161 -1.44 -21.07 -3.81
C ASN A 161 -0.85 -20.07 -4.81
N MET A 162 0.16 -19.34 -4.44
CA MET A 162 1.07 -18.58 -5.29
C MET A 162 0.45 -17.71 -6.41
N GLY A 163 -0.79 -17.27 -6.25
CA GLY A 163 -1.43 -16.42 -7.24
C GLY A 163 -1.72 -15.03 -6.67
N PHE A 164 -1.22 -13.99 -7.31
CA PHE A 164 -1.56 -12.60 -6.99
C PHE A 164 -3.08 -12.36 -7.03
N GLU A 165 -3.80 -13.09 -7.88
CA GLU A 165 -5.27 -13.06 -7.94
C GLU A 165 -5.93 -13.41 -6.61
N LYS A 166 -5.46 -14.45 -5.90
CA LYS A 166 -6.02 -14.84 -4.60
C LYS A 166 -5.77 -13.78 -3.53
N VAL A 167 -4.56 -13.22 -3.51
CA VAL A 167 -4.24 -12.11 -2.63
C VAL A 167 -5.12 -10.89 -2.97
N PHE A 168 -5.27 -10.58 -4.25
CA PHE A 168 -6.14 -9.49 -4.68
C PHE A 168 -7.59 -9.72 -4.27
N ASN A 169 -8.09 -10.95 -4.32
CA ASN A 169 -9.43 -11.30 -3.84
C ASN A 169 -9.63 -11.00 -2.33
N VAL A 170 -8.59 -11.15 -1.51
CA VAL A 170 -8.63 -10.72 -0.09
C VAL A 170 -8.69 -9.19 0.03
N LEU A 171 -7.99 -8.47 -0.85
CA LEU A 171 -7.96 -7.00 -0.84
C LEU A 171 -9.25 -6.37 -1.40
N LYS A 172 -9.91 -7.01 -2.36
CA LYS A 172 -11.09 -6.53 -3.08
C LYS A 172 -12.18 -5.88 -2.21
N PRO A 173 -12.62 -6.48 -1.08
CA PRO A 173 -13.67 -5.90 -0.25
C PRO A 173 -13.30 -4.51 0.29
N TYR A 174 -12.01 -4.26 0.50
CA TYR A 174 -11.48 -3.01 1.02
C TYR A 174 -11.24 -1.99 -0.09
N VAL A 175 -10.91 -2.44 -1.31
CA VAL A 175 -10.69 -1.59 -2.49
C VAL A 175 -11.99 -1.01 -3.00
N ARG A 176 -13.06 -1.80 -3.05
CA ARG A 176 -14.35 -1.37 -3.62
C ARG A 176 -14.81 -0.05 -3.02
N VAL A 177 -14.98 0.95 -3.88
CA VAL A 177 -15.74 2.15 -3.59
C VAL A 177 -17.17 1.85 -4.05
N PHE A 178 -18.04 1.47 -3.12
CA PHE A 178 -19.46 1.37 -3.45
C PHE A 178 -19.97 2.77 -3.78
N PRO A 179 -20.47 3.04 -4.99
CA PRO A 179 -21.24 4.24 -5.21
C PRO A 179 -22.41 4.18 -4.25
N VAL A 180 -22.52 5.17 -3.37
CA VAL A 180 -23.73 5.34 -2.56
C VAL A 180 -24.86 5.45 -3.57
N SER A 181 -25.76 4.47 -3.63
CA SER A 181 -26.91 4.56 -4.51
C SER A 181 -27.73 5.79 -4.07
N PHE A 182 -28.33 6.50 -5.02
CA PHE A 182 -29.17 7.66 -4.71
C PHE A 182 -30.22 7.34 -3.62
N ALA A 183 -30.73 6.10 -3.62
CA ALA A 183 -31.64 5.60 -2.60
C ALA A 183 -31.00 5.49 -1.20
N GLN A 184 -29.71 5.10 -1.10
CA GLN A 184 -28.98 5.08 0.17
C GLN A 184 -28.62 6.48 0.66
N ALA A 185 -28.30 7.41 -0.26
CA ALA A 185 -28.06 8.80 0.09
C ALA A 185 -29.30 9.49 0.65
N MET A 186 -30.49 9.16 0.13
CA MET A 186 -31.78 9.67 0.63
C MET A 186 -32.18 9.10 1.99
N GLN A 187 -31.66 7.94 2.39
CA GLN A 187 -31.93 7.37 3.72
C GLN A 187 -31.00 7.92 4.81
N MET A 188 -29.93 8.62 4.43
CA MET A 188 -28.94 9.21 5.34
C MET A 188 -29.13 10.73 5.52
N ALA A 189 -30.07 11.35 4.81
CA ALA A 189 -30.48 12.74 4.92
C ALA A 189 -31.71 12.91 5.82
#